data_63f1e2edca0cd6de08438a86fcc8fd2f
#
_entry.id   63f1e2edca0cd6de08438a86fcc8fd2f
#
_cell.length_a   1.000
_cell.length_b   1.000
_cell.length_c   1.000
_cell.angle_alpha   90.00
_cell.angle_beta   90.00
_cell.angle_gamma   90.00
#
_symmetry.space_group_name_H-M   'P 1'
#
loop_
_entity.id
_entity.type
_entity.pdbx_description
1 polymer ?
#
loop_
_entity_poly.entity_id
_entity_poly.type
_entity_poly.pdbx_seq_one_letter_code
_entity_poly.pdbx_strand_id
1 'polypeptide(L)'
;TMNLNSGALTFGSPEANLATMALSQLGHRLGVPVRSGGGHVTASNAADGQAMQDGVGAMWATLLSGAHQVWHAAGWLEGGLVMSYEKFIMDLDHCGAMMTMLQGFEPTEEALGRDAYLETGPGENFLSTAHTLRHFATANFQPDIPEAGPFETWSENGSLRADQSALLRWKEMLASYQKPAMDDDISGALIEFVAERKTSMKDEWY
;
A
#
# COMPACT_ATOMS: atom_id res chain seq x y z
N THR A 1 -3.43 -19.47 -7.63
CA THR A 1 -2.90 -20.16 -8.82
C THR A 1 -1.43 -20.54 -8.59
N MET A 2 -0.92 -21.44 -9.39
CA MET A 2 0.43 -22.00 -9.27
C MET A 2 1.04 -22.14 -10.68
N ASN A 3 2.30 -21.82 -10.81
CA ASN A 3 3.07 -22.11 -12.02
C ASN A 3 3.33 -23.62 -12.10
N LEU A 4 2.76 -24.26 -13.12
CA LEU A 4 2.83 -25.71 -13.28
C LEU A 4 4.24 -26.24 -13.57
N ASN A 5 5.16 -25.41 -14.05
CA ASN A 5 6.53 -25.80 -14.32
C ASN A 5 7.43 -25.77 -13.08
N SER A 6 7.17 -24.85 -12.15
CA SER A 6 8.02 -24.64 -10.97
C SER A 6 7.36 -25.02 -9.65
N GLY A 7 6.02 -25.14 -9.62
CA GLY A 7 5.26 -25.29 -8.39
C GLY A 7 5.13 -24.02 -7.55
N ALA A 8 5.68 -22.89 -8.00
CA ALA A 8 5.64 -21.64 -7.27
C ALA A 8 4.26 -20.97 -7.35
N LEU A 9 3.88 -20.26 -6.30
CA LEU A 9 2.65 -19.46 -6.27
C LEU A 9 2.77 -18.27 -7.25
N THR A 10 1.66 -17.97 -7.97
CA THR A 10 1.62 -16.93 -9.01
C THR A 10 0.77 -15.74 -8.57
N PHE A 11 1.02 -15.19 -7.39
CA PHE A 11 0.37 -13.96 -6.97
C PHE A 11 0.73 -12.82 -7.94
N GLY A 12 -0.27 -11.98 -8.26
CA GLY A 12 -0.13 -10.91 -9.25
C GLY A 12 -0.36 -11.34 -10.70
N SER A 13 -0.43 -12.65 -11.00
CA SER A 13 -0.74 -13.11 -12.36
C SER A 13 -2.18 -12.76 -12.77
N PRO A 14 -2.44 -12.61 -14.08
CA PRO A 14 -3.79 -12.34 -14.60
C PRO A 14 -4.82 -13.37 -14.14
N GLU A 15 -4.44 -14.64 -14.07
CA GLU A 15 -5.33 -15.74 -13.67
C GLU A 15 -5.68 -15.64 -12.19
N ALA A 16 -4.72 -15.28 -11.32
CA ALA A 16 -4.97 -15.06 -9.91
C ALA A 16 -5.90 -13.88 -9.68
N ASN A 17 -5.72 -12.81 -10.42
CA ASN A 17 -6.56 -11.61 -10.37
C ASN A 17 -7.98 -11.91 -10.84
N LEU A 18 -8.15 -12.63 -11.97
CA LEU A 18 -9.46 -13.09 -12.45
C LEU A 18 -10.16 -13.99 -11.45
N ALA A 19 -9.44 -14.91 -10.82
CA ALA A 19 -10.00 -15.78 -9.77
C ALA A 19 -10.49 -14.97 -8.57
N THR A 20 -9.73 -13.98 -8.13
CA THR A 20 -10.13 -13.05 -7.04
C THR A 20 -11.43 -12.33 -7.38
N MET A 21 -11.54 -11.78 -8.60
CA MET A 21 -12.74 -11.07 -9.05
C MET A 21 -13.95 -12.02 -9.15
N ALA A 22 -13.78 -13.20 -9.72
CA ALA A 22 -14.86 -14.19 -9.87
C ALA A 22 -15.37 -14.69 -8.51
N LEU A 23 -14.45 -15.01 -7.59
CA LEU A 23 -14.80 -15.46 -6.23
C LEU A 23 -15.50 -14.37 -5.42
N SER A 24 -15.08 -13.11 -5.56
CA SER A 24 -15.74 -11.98 -4.90
C SER A 24 -17.17 -11.80 -5.40
N GLN A 25 -17.37 -11.83 -6.73
CA GLN A 25 -18.73 -11.75 -7.32
C GLN A 25 -19.62 -12.92 -6.86
N LEU A 26 -19.07 -14.13 -6.79
CA LEU A 26 -19.81 -15.29 -6.30
C LEU A 26 -20.19 -15.12 -4.84
N GLY A 27 -19.28 -14.64 -3.99
CA GLY A 27 -19.54 -14.36 -2.59
C GLY A 27 -20.67 -13.34 -2.42
N HIS A 28 -20.62 -12.23 -3.16
CA HIS A 28 -21.71 -11.24 -3.17
C HIS A 28 -23.05 -11.85 -3.56
N ARG A 29 -23.08 -12.66 -4.63
CA ARG A 29 -24.29 -13.37 -5.07
C ARG A 29 -24.86 -14.30 -4.00
N LEU A 30 -24.02 -14.93 -3.21
CA LEU A 30 -24.40 -15.85 -2.12
C LEU A 30 -24.69 -15.12 -0.80
N GLY A 31 -24.48 -13.81 -0.71
CA GLY A 31 -24.66 -13.02 0.51
C GLY A 31 -23.68 -13.37 1.63
N VAL A 32 -22.47 -13.83 1.29
CA VAL A 32 -21.42 -14.16 2.26
C VAL A 32 -20.27 -13.17 2.21
N PRO A 33 -19.61 -12.89 3.37
CA PRO A 33 -18.43 -12.05 3.39
C PRO A 33 -17.30 -12.64 2.55
N VAL A 34 -16.60 -11.77 1.82
CA VAL A 34 -15.45 -12.14 0.99
C VAL A 34 -14.19 -11.51 1.56
N ARG A 35 -13.20 -12.35 1.78
CA ARG A 35 -11.84 -11.95 2.14
C ARG A 35 -10.91 -12.25 0.97
N SER A 36 -10.16 -11.25 0.52
CA SER A 36 -9.06 -11.45 -0.41
C SER A 36 -7.74 -11.60 0.35
N GLY A 37 -6.96 -12.63 0.00
CA GLY A 37 -5.61 -12.85 0.53
C GLY A 37 -4.52 -12.28 -0.37
N GLY A 38 -4.91 -11.63 -1.48
CA GLY A 38 -4.00 -11.19 -2.52
C GLY A 38 -3.76 -9.67 -2.55
N GLY A 39 -3.71 -8.97 -1.42
CA GLY A 39 -3.39 -7.55 -1.38
C GLY A 39 -2.15 -7.21 -2.24
N HIS A 40 -1.11 -6.64 -1.70
CA HIS A 40 0.15 -6.44 -2.44
C HIS A 40 1.09 -7.67 -2.42
N VAL A 41 0.57 -8.89 -2.37
CA VAL A 41 1.41 -10.09 -2.49
C VAL A 41 1.88 -10.26 -3.93
N THR A 42 3.16 -10.51 -4.10
CA THR A 42 3.80 -10.74 -5.39
C THR A 42 4.52 -12.07 -5.43
N ALA A 43 4.72 -12.62 -6.63
CA ALA A 43 5.61 -13.74 -6.86
C ALA A 43 7.09 -13.33 -6.97
N SER A 44 7.41 -12.04 -7.06
CA SER A 44 8.78 -11.53 -7.13
C SER A 44 9.57 -11.84 -5.86
N ASN A 45 10.88 -12.06 -6.02
CA ASN A 45 11.84 -12.28 -4.94
C ASN A 45 12.52 -10.99 -4.46
N ALA A 46 12.22 -9.84 -5.07
CA ALA A 46 12.83 -8.56 -4.76
C ALA A 46 11.79 -7.44 -4.76
N ALA A 47 12.06 -6.35 -4.02
CA ALA A 47 11.24 -5.14 -4.02
C ALA A 47 11.54 -4.28 -5.25
N ASP A 48 11.17 -4.76 -6.43
CA ASP A 48 11.45 -4.19 -7.74
C ASP A 48 10.19 -3.83 -8.55
N GLY A 49 10.38 -3.54 -9.82
CA GLY A 49 9.28 -3.22 -10.74
C GLY A 49 8.26 -4.35 -10.88
N GLN A 50 8.69 -5.63 -10.88
CA GLN A 50 7.79 -6.78 -10.89
C GLN A 50 6.96 -6.83 -9.61
N ALA A 51 7.59 -6.67 -8.45
CA ALA A 51 6.92 -6.70 -7.16
C ALA A 51 5.81 -5.65 -7.08
N MET A 52 6.06 -4.44 -7.59
CA MET A 52 5.06 -3.38 -7.61
C MET A 52 3.96 -3.66 -8.64
N GLN A 53 4.29 -4.12 -9.83
CA GLN A 53 3.30 -4.46 -10.86
C GLN A 53 2.34 -5.54 -10.39
N ASP A 54 2.86 -6.64 -9.86
CA ASP A 54 2.07 -7.77 -9.34
C ASP A 54 1.17 -7.31 -8.19
N GLY A 55 1.73 -6.60 -7.22
CA GLY A 55 1.03 -6.12 -6.03
C GLY A 55 -0.07 -5.13 -6.37
N VAL A 56 0.22 -4.14 -7.20
CA VAL A 56 -0.76 -3.14 -7.67
C VAL A 56 -1.91 -3.82 -8.41
N GLY A 57 -1.62 -4.74 -9.32
CA GLY A 57 -2.63 -5.48 -10.07
C GLY A 57 -3.53 -6.32 -9.17
N ALA A 58 -2.96 -7.03 -8.19
CA ALA A 58 -3.69 -7.84 -7.23
C ALA A 58 -4.58 -6.98 -6.30
N MET A 59 -4.06 -5.85 -5.83
CA MET A 59 -4.81 -4.92 -4.98
C MET A 59 -5.99 -4.31 -5.75
N TRP A 60 -5.79 -3.89 -6.98
CA TRP A 60 -6.89 -3.39 -7.82
C TRP A 60 -7.97 -4.44 -8.06
N ALA A 61 -7.59 -5.68 -8.40
CA ALA A 61 -8.54 -6.76 -8.57
C ALA A 61 -9.35 -7.00 -7.29
N THR A 62 -8.71 -6.94 -6.13
CA THR A 62 -9.34 -7.09 -4.82
C THR A 62 -10.33 -5.96 -4.52
N LEU A 63 -9.92 -4.70 -4.68
CA LEU A 63 -10.75 -3.53 -4.37
C LEU A 63 -11.93 -3.40 -5.33
N LEU A 64 -11.69 -3.51 -6.64
CA LEU A 64 -12.73 -3.38 -7.66
C LEU A 64 -13.74 -4.54 -7.64
N SER A 65 -13.35 -5.70 -7.15
CA SER A 65 -14.28 -6.81 -6.96
C SER A 65 -15.18 -6.67 -5.73
N GLY A 66 -14.97 -5.65 -4.91
CA GLY A 66 -15.74 -5.39 -3.71
C GLY A 66 -15.46 -6.36 -2.55
N ALA A 67 -14.21 -6.85 -2.43
CA ALA A 67 -13.85 -7.68 -1.27
C ALA A 67 -14.08 -6.90 0.04
N HIS A 68 -14.70 -7.53 1.02
CA HIS A 68 -15.03 -6.91 2.30
C HIS A 68 -13.82 -6.73 3.21
N GLN A 69 -12.79 -7.56 3.01
CA GLN A 69 -11.56 -7.53 3.79
C GLN A 69 -10.37 -7.88 2.90
N VAL A 70 -9.30 -7.10 3.04
CA VAL A 70 -8.03 -7.34 2.36
C VAL A 70 -6.98 -7.81 3.36
N TRP A 71 -6.34 -8.94 3.08
CA TRP A 71 -5.21 -9.42 3.84
C TRP A 71 -3.92 -9.24 3.03
N HIS A 72 -2.79 -9.29 3.73
CA HIS A 72 -1.46 -9.17 3.13
C HIS A 72 -1.31 -7.87 2.31
N ALA A 73 -1.77 -6.77 2.89
CA ALA A 73 -1.84 -5.49 2.19
C ALA A 73 -0.46 -4.86 1.91
N ALA A 74 0.61 -5.30 2.58
CA ALA A 74 1.94 -4.71 2.39
C ALA A 74 3.09 -5.68 2.72
N GLY A 75 4.21 -5.55 1.99
CA GLY A 75 5.50 -6.13 2.32
C GLY A 75 5.78 -7.54 1.82
N TRP A 76 4.82 -8.22 1.21
CA TRP A 76 4.93 -9.64 0.89
C TRP A 76 5.59 -9.90 -0.46
N LEU A 77 6.65 -10.73 -0.43
CA LEU A 77 7.41 -11.25 -1.58
C LEU A 77 7.33 -12.77 -1.64
N GLU A 78 7.84 -13.35 -2.72
CA GLU A 78 7.97 -14.80 -2.92
C GLU A 78 6.67 -15.57 -2.64
N GLY A 79 5.56 -15.08 -3.18
CA GLY A 79 4.25 -15.71 -2.98
C GLY A 79 3.75 -15.71 -1.53
N GLY A 80 4.26 -14.83 -0.69
CA GLY A 80 3.90 -14.69 0.73
C GLY A 80 4.81 -15.45 1.69
N LEU A 81 5.96 -15.95 1.23
CA LEU A 81 6.93 -16.66 2.07
C LEU A 81 7.93 -15.70 2.74
N VAL A 82 8.16 -14.53 2.16
CA VAL A 82 9.13 -13.55 2.65
C VAL A 82 8.47 -12.17 2.77
N MET A 83 8.95 -11.36 3.70
CA MET A 83 8.61 -9.94 3.81
C MET A 83 9.88 -9.08 3.62
N SER A 84 9.71 -7.92 2.96
CA SER A 84 10.73 -6.88 2.84
C SER A 84 10.24 -5.60 3.48
N TYR A 85 11.09 -4.93 4.22
CA TYR A 85 10.79 -3.60 4.77
C TYR A 85 10.63 -2.55 3.67
N GLU A 86 11.46 -2.60 2.63
CA GLU A 86 11.36 -1.70 1.48
C GLU A 86 10.02 -1.89 0.76
N LYS A 87 9.66 -3.15 0.46
CA LYS A 87 8.37 -3.48 -0.15
C LYS A 87 7.20 -3.02 0.72
N PHE A 88 7.31 -3.20 2.04
CA PHE A 88 6.28 -2.77 2.98
C PHE A 88 6.04 -1.26 2.90
N ILE A 89 7.09 -0.44 2.89
CA ILE A 89 6.96 1.01 2.79
C ILE A 89 6.39 1.44 1.43
N MET A 90 6.86 0.84 0.33
CA MET A 90 6.36 1.13 -1.01
C MET A 90 4.87 0.78 -1.15
N ASP A 91 4.45 -0.34 -0.59
CA ASP A 91 3.05 -0.77 -0.61
C ASP A 91 2.16 0.12 0.27
N LEU A 92 2.64 0.56 1.44
CA LEU A 92 1.89 1.49 2.29
C LEU A 92 1.61 2.80 1.59
N ASP A 93 2.60 3.36 0.91
CA ASP A 93 2.44 4.59 0.16
C ASP A 93 1.41 4.42 -0.97
N HIS A 94 1.49 3.30 -1.70
CA HIS A 94 0.51 2.96 -2.72
C HIS A 94 -0.90 2.73 -2.15
N CYS A 95 -1.03 2.13 -0.95
CA CYS A 95 -2.32 2.04 -0.25
C CYS A 95 -2.90 3.43 0.03
N GLY A 96 -2.09 4.39 0.43
CA GLY A 96 -2.51 5.78 0.62
C GLY A 96 -3.08 6.40 -0.66
N ALA A 97 -2.39 6.22 -1.78
CA ALA A 97 -2.87 6.67 -3.10
C ALA A 97 -4.20 6.00 -3.49
N MET A 98 -4.32 4.69 -3.29
CA MET A 98 -5.57 3.96 -3.56
C MET A 98 -6.72 4.41 -2.67
N MET A 99 -6.48 4.64 -1.39
CA MET A 99 -7.50 5.14 -0.47
C MET A 99 -7.99 6.53 -0.89
N THR A 100 -7.09 7.41 -1.28
CA THR A 100 -7.44 8.73 -1.81
C THR A 100 -8.31 8.63 -3.06
N MET A 101 -7.97 7.74 -3.99
CA MET A 101 -8.77 7.52 -5.19
C MET A 101 -10.15 6.93 -4.88
N LEU A 102 -10.26 5.99 -3.93
CA LEU A 102 -11.52 5.36 -3.54
C LEU A 102 -12.45 6.30 -2.77
N GLN A 103 -11.92 7.32 -2.10
CA GLN A 103 -12.72 8.37 -1.47
C GLN A 103 -13.49 9.19 -2.51
N GLY A 104 -12.95 9.27 -3.74
CA GLY A 104 -13.54 10.08 -4.80
C GLY A 104 -13.49 11.58 -4.45
N PHE A 105 -14.43 12.32 -5.02
CA PHE A 105 -14.61 13.74 -4.69
C PHE A 105 -16.11 14.07 -4.58
N GLU A 106 -16.44 15.02 -3.74
CA GLU A 106 -17.79 15.59 -3.67
C GLU A 106 -17.90 16.74 -4.67
N PRO A 107 -18.93 16.77 -5.53
CA PRO A 107 -19.10 17.80 -6.54
C PRO A 107 -19.69 19.08 -5.93
N THR A 108 -18.96 19.70 -5.01
CA THR A 108 -19.30 21.01 -4.42
C THR A 108 -18.90 22.15 -5.36
N GLU A 109 -19.44 23.34 -5.17
CA GLU A 109 -19.04 24.54 -5.94
C GLU A 109 -17.52 24.80 -5.80
N GLU A 110 -16.95 24.56 -4.62
CA GLU A 110 -15.52 24.68 -4.38
C GLU A 110 -14.72 23.62 -5.17
N ALA A 111 -15.14 22.36 -5.14
CA ALA A 111 -14.47 21.28 -5.87
C ALA A 111 -14.58 21.45 -7.40
N LEU A 112 -15.68 22.05 -7.88
CA LEU A 112 -15.87 22.35 -9.30
C LEU A 112 -15.05 23.56 -9.78
N GLY A 113 -14.52 24.37 -8.87
CA GLY A 113 -13.66 25.50 -9.19
C GLY A 113 -14.32 26.59 -10.05
N ARG A 114 -15.63 26.75 -9.94
CA ARG A 114 -16.41 27.65 -10.81
C ARG A 114 -15.89 29.08 -10.78
N ASP A 115 -15.51 29.60 -9.61
CA ASP A 115 -15.01 30.95 -9.46
C ASP A 115 -13.70 31.16 -10.22
N ALA A 116 -12.82 30.12 -10.25
CA ALA A 116 -11.59 30.19 -11.03
C ALA A 116 -11.85 30.37 -12.53
N TYR A 117 -12.89 29.71 -13.07
CA TYR A 117 -13.30 29.90 -14.47
C TYR A 117 -13.84 31.30 -14.73
N LEU A 118 -14.49 31.93 -13.76
CA LEU A 118 -14.99 33.31 -13.91
C LEU A 118 -13.88 34.37 -13.77
N GLU A 119 -12.82 34.06 -13.03
CA GLU A 119 -11.62 34.89 -12.90
C GLU A 119 -10.70 34.85 -14.13
N THR A 120 -10.76 33.77 -14.92
CA THR A 120 -9.77 33.48 -15.96
C THR A 120 -10.33 33.77 -17.34
N GLY A 121 -9.65 34.60 -18.11
CA GLY A 121 -10.01 34.93 -19.50
C GLY A 121 -9.52 33.90 -20.50
N PRO A 122 -10.02 33.92 -21.75
CA PRO A 122 -9.54 33.04 -22.82
C PRO A 122 -8.03 33.19 -23.07
N GLY A 123 -7.30 32.08 -23.02
CA GLY A 123 -5.83 32.05 -23.21
C GLY A 123 -5.01 32.33 -21.97
N GLU A 124 -5.63 32.62 -20.85
CA GLU A 124 -4.98 32.75 -19.53
C GLU A 124 -4.84 31.41 -18.83
N ASN A 125 -4.16 31.37 -17.68
CA ASN A 125 -3.97 30.17 -16.88
C ASN A 125 -4.57 30.32 -15.49
N PHE A 126 -4.81 29.20 -14.79
CA PHE A 126 -5.44 29.18 -13.46
C PHE A 126 -4.46 29.33 -12.30
N LEU A 127 -3.15 29.43 -12.53
CA LEU A 127 -2.13 29.39 -11.45
C LEU A 127 -2.25 30.51 -10.44
N SER A 128 -2.73 31.69 -10.87
CA SER A 128 -2.87 32.87 -10.01
C SER A 128 -4.27 33.05 -9.42
N THR A 129 -5.23 32.20 -9.73
CA THR A 129 -6.59 32.32 -9.20
C THR A 129 -6.65 32.12 -7.69
N ALA A 130 -7.59 32.76 -7.04
CA ALA A 130 -7.80 32.59 -5.60
C ALA A 130 -8.10 31.14 -5.22
N HIS A 131 -8.79 30.39 -6.07
CA HIS A 131 -9.07 28.97 -5.92
C HIS A 131 -7.77 28.14 -5.90
N THR A 132 -6.90 28.32 -6.90
CA THR A 132 -5.61 27.59 -6.96
C THR A 132 -4.74 27.89 -5.74
N LEU A 133 -4.67 29.16 -5.31
CA LEU A 133 -3.88 29.55 -4.13
C LEU A 133 -4.36 28.91 -2.84
N ARG A 134 -5.67 28.65 -2.70
CA ARG A 134 -6.21 27.92 -1.54
C ARG A 134 -5.88 26.43 -1.56
N HIS A 135 -5.80 25.82 -2.73
CA HIS A 135 -5.76 24.36 -2.89
C HIS A 135 -4.42 23.79 -3.34
N PHE A 136 -3.48 24.59 -3.85
CA PHE A 136 -2.27 24.08 -4.49
C PHE A 136 -1.44 23.12 -3.61
N ALA A 137 -1.46 23.29 -2.29
CA ALA A 137 -0.73 22.43 -1.36
C ALA A 137 -1.46 21.14 -1.00
N THR A 138 -2.77 21.04 -1.24
CA THR A 138 -3.62 19.95 -0.77
C THR A 138 -4.42 19.26 -1.87
N ALA A 139 -4.43 19.80 -3.08
CA ALA A 139 -5.23 19.29 -4.19
C ALA A 139 -4.77 17.91 -4.69
N ASN A 140 -3.50 17.58 -4.51
CA ASN A 140 -2.92 16.34 -4.98
C ASN A 140 -2.42 15.50 -3.80
N PHE A 141 -2.60 14.18 -3.89
CA PHE A 141 -1.95 13.24 -2.99
C PHE A 141 -0.43 13.44 -3.06
N GLN A 142 0.20 13.53 -1.90
CA GLN A 142 1.66 13.66 -1.80
C GLN A 142 2.24 12.31 -1.38
N PRO A 143 2.87 11.56 -2.30
CA PRO A 143 3.51 10.31 -1.95
C PRO A 143 4.81 10.56 -1.16
N ASP A 144 5.12 9.64 -0.25
CA ASP A 144 6.39 9.67 0.50
C ASP A 144 7.55 9.05 -0.31
N ILE A 145 7.25 8.14 -1.24
CA ILE A 145 8.26 7.30 -1.92
C ILE A 145 8.41 7.63 -3.41
N PRO A 146 7.34 7.66 -4.24
CA PRO A 146 7.45 8.03 -5.64
C PRO A 146 7.89 9.48 -5.81
N GLU A 147 8.93 9.69 -6.60
CA GLU A 147 9.40 11.02 -6.98
C GLU A 147 8.60 11.53 -8.18
N ALA A 148 7.98 12.69 -8.03
CA ALA A 148 7.22 13.35 -9.09
C ALA A 148 7.80 14.73 -9.49
N GLY A 149 8.97 15.08 -8.95
CA GLY A 149 9.66 16.33 -9.24
C GLY A 149 10.39 16.32 -10.59
N PRO A 150 10.93 17.48 -11.03
CA PRO A 150 11.81 17.57 -12.19
C PRO A 150 13.07 16.73 -12.02
N PHE A 151 13.65 16.31 -13.16
CA PHE A 151 14.90 15.51 -13.18
C PHE A 151 16.03 16.20 -12.41
N GLU A 152 16.16 17.51 -12.53
CA GLU A 152 17.18 18.31 -11.86
C GLU A 152 17.07 18.19 -10.34
N THR A 153 15.86 18.36 -9.79
CA THR A 153 15.59 18.20 -8.35
C THR A 153 15.87 16.79 -7.87
N TRP A 154 15.42 15.77 -8.61
CA TRP A 154 15.73 14.38 -8.31
C TRP A 154 17.24 14.09 -8.31
N SER A 155 17.95 14.67 -9.28
CA SER A 155 19.42 14.51 -9.39
C SER A 155 20.14 15.17 -8.21
N GLU A 156 19.74 16.38 -7.82
CA GLU A 156 20.28 17.10 -6.67
C GLU A 156 20.00 16.38 -5.35
N ASN A 157 18.86 15.71 -5.22
CA ASN A 157 18.47 14.89 -4.07
C ASN A 157 19.12 13.51 -4.03
N GLY A 158 20.10 13.23 -4.90
CA GLY A 158 20.89 12.00 -4.85
C GLY A 158 20.42 10.88 -5.76
N SER A 159 19.47 11.14 -6.67
CA SER A 159 19.02 10.20 -7.71
C SER A 159 18.52 8.86 -7.14
N LEU A 160 17.83 8.91 -5.99
CA LEU A 160 17.37 7.70 -5.31
C LEU A 160 16.26 7.00 -6.11
N ARG A 161 16.33 5.67 -6.19
CA ARG A 161 15.22 4.84 -6.64
C ARG A 161 14.23 4.60 -5.51
N ALA A 162 13.02 4.19 -5.84
CA ALA A 162 11.96 3.97 -4.84
C ALA A 162 12.37 2.97 -3.74
N ASP A 163 13.08 1.88 -4.08
CA ASP A 163 13.60 0.92 -3.10
C ASP A 163 14.63 1.54 -2.15
N GLN A 164 15.47 2.44 -2.65
CA GLN A 164 16.46 3.16 -1.84
C GLN A 164 15.81 4.20 -0.93
N SER A 165 14.81 4.92 -1.42
CA SER A 165 14.02 5.85 -0.60
C SER A 165 13.28 5.09 0.51
N ALA A 166 12.66 3.97 0.18
CA ALA A 166 11.99 3.10 1.15
C ALA A 166 12.96 2.56 2.22
N LEU A 167 14.20 2.21 1.84
CA LEU A 167 15.25 1.79 2.78
C LEU A 167 15.57 2.89 3.81
N LEU A 168 15.68 4.12 3.38
CA LEU A 168 15.92 5.24 4.29
C LEU A 168 14.72 5.47 5.20
N ARG A 169 13.52 5.41 4.65
CA ARG A 169 12.27 5.67 5.37
C ARG A 169 12.00 4.65 6.48
N TRP A 170 12.11 3.35 6.22
CA TRP A 170 11.89 2.37 7.28
C TRP A 170 12.93 2.43 8.39
N LYS A 171 14.18 2.76 8.07
CA LYS A 171 15.22 2.97 9.10
C LYS A 171 14.91 4.15 10.01
N GLU A 172 14.43 5.25 9.43
CA GLU A 172 13.97 6.41 10.18
C GLU A 172 12.79 6.06 11.10
N MET A 173 11.79 5.34 10.56
CA MET A 173 10.63 4.90 11.35
C MET A 173 11.05 4.01 12.53
N LEU A 174 11.95 3.06 12.32
CA LEU A 174 12.47 2.23 13.42
C LEU A 174 13.28 3.03 14.45
N ALA A 175 14.07 3.99 14.00
CA ALA A 175 14.84 4.85 14.91
C ALA A 175 13.94 5.75 15.79
N SER A 176 12.76 6.12 15.26
CA SER A 176 11.77 6.93 16.01
C SER A 176 10.80 6.08 16.84
N TYR A 177 10.90 4.73 16.79
CA TYR A 177 9.99 3.86 17.52
C TYR A 177 10.06 4.07 19.02
N GLN A 178 8.91 4.26 19.62
CA GLN A 178 8.76 4.30 21.07
C GLN A 178 7.87 3.13 21.51
N LYS A 179 8.36 2.35 22.47
CA LYS A 179 7.57 1.24 23.01
C LYS A 179 6.27 1.80 23.60
N PRO A 180 5.09 1.28 23.24
CA PRO A 180 3.84 1.68 23.84
C PRO A 180 3.89 1.52 25.37
N ALA A 181 3.31 2.48 26.09
CA ALA A 181 3.21 2.40 27.53
C ALA A 181 2.35 1.17 27.92
N MET A 182 2.89 0.37 28.80
CA MET A 182 2.21 -0.79 29.39
C MET A 182 2.53 -0.77 30.90
N ASP A 183 1.58 -1.15 31.71
CA ASP A 183 1.78 -1.33 33.14
C ASP A 183 2.92 -2.33 33.38
N ASP A 184 3.84 -1.99 34.29
CA ASP A 184 5.06 -2.78 34.52
C ASP A 184 4.74 -4.18 35.06
N ASP A 185 3.72 -4.32 35.91
CA ASP A 185 3.30 -5.62 36.48
C ASP A 185 2.71 -6.51 35.37
N ILE A 186 1.90 -5.93 34.47
CA ILE A 186 1.35 -6.65 33.31
C ILE A 186 2.48 -7.05 32.35
N SER A 187 3.42 -6.14 32.08
CA SER A 187 4.58 -6.42 31.23
C SER A 187 5.43 -7.54 31.80
N GLY A 188 5.70 -7.51 33.12
CA GLY A 188 6.43 -8.54 33.83
C GLY A 188 5.76 -9.92 33.75
N ALA A 189 4.46 -9.98 34.03
CA ALA A 189 3.69 -11.22 33.96
C ALA A 189 3.65 -11.82 32.53
N LEU A 190 3.56 -10.99 31.49
CA LEU A 190 3.60 -11.45 30.11
C LEU A 190 4.98 -12.01 29.73
N ILE A 191 6.06 -11.37 30.15
CA ILE A 191 7.42 -11.86 29.91
C ILE A 191 7.64 -13.20 30.59
N GLU A 192 7.22 -13.35 31.85
CA GLU A 192 7.32 -14.59 32.61
C GLU A 192 6.51 -15.72 31.94
N PHE A 193 5.27 -15.45 31.59
CA PHE A 193 4.42 -16.39 30.86
C PHE A 193 5.07 -16.88 29.55
N VAL A 194 5.63 -15.97 28.75
CA VAL A 194 6.31 -16.34 27.50
C VAL A 194 7.55 -17.20 27.77
N ALA A 195 8.34 -16.86 28.83
CA ALA A 195 9.52 -17.64 29.20
C ALA A 195 9.16 -19.05 29.66
N GLU A 196 8.14 -19.22 30.50
CA GLU A 196 7.64 -20.52 30.94
C GLU A 196 7.12 -21.35 29.75
N ARG A 197 6.34 -20.73 28.84
CA ARG A 197 5.85 -21.43 27.65
C ARG A 197 6.98 -21.90 26.74
N LYS A 198 7.98 -21.07 26.50
CA LYS A 198 9.17 -21.45 25.71
C LYS A 198 9.91 -22.63 26.33
N THR A 199 10.00 -22.69 27.66
CA THR A 199 10.68 -23.78 28.37
C THR A 199 9.86 -25.07 28.37
N SER A 200 8.51 -24.96 28.43
CA SER A 200 7.61 -26.11 28.50
C SER A 200 7.24 -26.69 27.12
N MET A 201 7.42 -25.93 26.04
CA MET A 201 7.16 -26.41 24.69
C MET A 201 8.39 -27.14 24.13
N LYS A 202 8.14 -28.25 23.45
CA LYS A 202 9.19 -28.91 22.67
C LYS A 202 9.54 -28.06 21.46
N ASP A 203 10.83 -27.95 21.16
CA ASP A 203 11.35 -27.34 19.95
C ASP A 203 11.25 -28.35 18.80
N GLU A 204 10.04 -28.53 18.30
CA GLU A 204 9.73 -29.45 17.20
C GLU A 204 9.33 -28.63 15.96
N TRP A 205 10.05 -28.84 14.87
CA TRP A 205 9.62 -28.46 13.53
C TRP A 205 8.63 -29.51 13.02
N TYR A 206 7.51 -29.07 12.44
CA TYR A 206 6.49 -29.96 11.87
C TYR A 206 7.01 -30.77 10.70
#